data_82abeeb181f21591bf5cd7a31b243eac
#
_entry.id   82abeeb181f21591bf5cd7a31b243eac
#
_cell.length_a   1.000
_cell.length_b   1.000
_cell.length_c   1.000
_cell.angle_alpha   90.00
_cell.angle_beta   90.00
_cell.angle_gamma   90.00
#
_symmetry.space_group_name_H-M   'P 1'
#
loop_
_entity.id
_entity.type
_entity.pdbx_description
1 polymer ?
#
loop_
_entity_poly.entity_id
_entity_poly.type
_entity_poly.pdbx_seq_one_letter_code
_entity_poly.pdbx_strand_id
1 'polypeptide(L)'
;MTGATGKFLNYDENSFYRPQKRFSLNLRNANTSETYAYRIKTAFFDNELNYDMLDYFFRDWRENKTIQMDRGVIKNFLKICEVLLGSDRELEVDVTSGYRTQTTNEKLRRNNSKVAKNSMHLVGRAIDFKVRNRSIENLEKVAKKLTPGGLGVYSGFVHIDTGPHRRWKA
;
A
#
# COMPACT_ATOMS: atom_id res chain seq x y z
N MET A 1 -15.51 -0.15 -64.69
CA MET A 1 -14.88 0.74 -63.72
C MET A 1 -15.73 0.73 -62.47
N THR A 2 -15.34 -0.05 -61.49
CA THR A 2 -16.08 -0.24 -60.23
C THR A 2 -15.28 0.44 -59.12
N GLY A 3 -15.83 1.59 -58.67
CA GLY A 3 -15.25 2.34 -57.58
C GLY A 3 -15.50 1.68 -56.21
N ALA A 4 -14.46 1.29 -55.57
CA ALA A 4 -14.52 0.82 -54.19
C ALA A 4 -14.61 2.03 -53.25
N THR A 5 -15.77 2.23 -52.60
CA THR A 5 -15.95 3.20 -51.52
C THR A 5 -15.39 2.62 -50.24
N GLY A 6 -14.19 3.06 -49.86
CA GLY A 6 -13.61 2.78 -48.57
C GLY A 6 -14.45 3.40 -47.45
N LYS A 7 -15.01 2.58 -46.57
CA LYS A 7 -15.59 3.03 -45.31
C LYS A 7 -14.44 3.45 -44.39
N PHE A 8 -14.28 4.76 -44.19
CA PHE A 8 -13.47 5.28 -43.09
C PHE A 8 -14.18 4.94 -41.79
N LEU A 9 -13.54 4.08 -40.97
CA LEU A 9 -13.94 3.88 -39.59
C LEU A 9 -13.70 5.20 -38.87
N ASN A 10 -14.76 5.87 -38.46
CA ASN A 10 -14.69 7.00 -37.55
C ASN A 10 -14.18 6.47 -36.20
N TYR A 11 -12.90 6.62 -35.93
CA TYR A 11 -12.37 6.50 -34.59
C TYR A 11 -12.87 7.70 -33.80
N ASP A 12 -13.75 7.45 -32.84
CA ASP A 12 -14.16 8.45 -31.86
C ASP A 12 -12.96 8.70 -30.94
N GLU A 13 -12.22 9.77 -31.22
CA GLU A 13 -11.07 10.21 -30.41
C GLU A 13 -11.46 10.52 -28.94
N ASN A 14 -12.75 10.66 -28.63
CA ASN A 14 -13.26 10.88 -27.27
C ASN A 14 -13.37 9.59 -26.44
N SER A 15 -13.25 8.39 -27.04
CA SER A 15 -13.42 7.13 -26.30
C SER A 15 -12.23 6.79 -25.39
N PHE A 16 -11.09 7.47 -25.52
CA PHE A 16 -9.88 7.24 -24.72
C PHE A 16 -9.68 8.21 -23.57
N TYR A 17 -10.45 9.27 -23.48
CA TYR A 17 -10.36 10.21 -22.36
C TYR A 17 -11.22 9.75 -21.19
N ARG A 18 -10.74 8.72 -20.46
CA ARG A 18 -11.24 8.48 -19.10
C ARG A 18 -10.67 9.58 -18.22
N PRO A 19 -11.50 10.42 -17.58
CA PRO A 19 -11.00 11.41 -16.64
C PRO A 19 -10.21 10.69 -15.55
N GLN A 20 -8.91 11.01 -15.45
CA GLN A 20 -8.05 10.42 -14.44
C GLN A 20 -8.60 10.84 -13.09
N LYS A 21 -9.12 9.91 -12.31
CA LYS A 21 -9.51 10.17 -10.94
C LYS A 21 -8.25 10.53 -10.16
N ARG A 22 -8.19 11.75 -9.67
CA ARG A 22 -7.19 12.16 -8.68
C ARG A 22 -7.76 11.86 -7.32
N PHE A 23 -6.99 11.17 -6.48
CA PHE A 23 -7.36 10.98 -5.09
C PHE A 23 -6.19 11.35 -4.17
N SER A 24 -6.52 11.68 -2.94
CA SER A 24 -5.56 11.95 -1.88
C SER A 24 -5.46 10.73 -0.95
N LEU A 25 -4.24 10.24 -0.76
CA LEU A 25 -3.95 9.25 0.25
C LEU A 25 -3.24 9.96 1.40
N ASN A 26 -3.93 10.09 2.52
CA ASN A 26 -3.40 10.73 3.70
C ASN A 26 -2.82 9.65 4.63
N LEU A 27 -1.52 9.49 4.59
CA LEU A 27 -0.79 8.57 5.45
C LEU A 27 -0.48 9.24 6.78
N ARG A 28 -0.70 8.54 7.89
CA ARG A 28 -0.26 8.95 9.22
C ARG A 28 0.53 7.82 9.87
N ASN A 29 1.70 8.14 10.39
CA ASN A 29 2.40 7.23 11.29
C ASN A 29 1.68 7.21 12.64
N ALA A 30 1.13 6.05 13.00
CA ALA A 30 0.32 5.89 14.21
C ALA A 30 1.11 6.11 15.51
N ASN A 31 2.45 6.07 15.46
CA ASN A 31 3.31 6.20 16.64
C ASN A 31 3.89 7.61 16.82
N THR A 32 4.21 8.31 15.71
CA THR A 32 4.84 9.64 15.74
C THR A 32 3.88 10.76 15.40
N SER A 33 2.69 10.41 14.89
CA SER A 33 1.71 11.35 14.33
C SER A 33 2.19 12.14 13.11
N GLU A 34 3.35 11.83 12.54
CA GLU A 34 3.77 12.36 11.24
C GLU A 34 2.74 12.03 10.17
N THR A 35 2.39 13.01 9.35
CA THR A 35 1.40 12.87 8.28
C THR A 35 2.03 13.13 6.92
N TYR A 36 1.50 12.43 5.91
CA TYR A 36 1.92 12.54 4.54
C TYR A 36 0.72 12.51 3.60
N ALA A 37 0.51 13.55 2.82
CA ALA A 37 -0.56 13.60 1.83
C ALA A 37 0.00 13.25 0.44
N TYR A 38 -0.47 12.14 -0.10
CA TYR A 38 -0.14 11.69 -1.44
C TYR A 38 -1.29 11.99 -2.39
N ARG A 39 -1.02 12.72 -3.47
CA ARG A 39 -1.97 12.88 -4.59
C ARG A 39 -1.61 11.89 -5.67
N ILE A 40 -2.46 10.93 -5.91
CA ILE A 40 -2.24 9.86 -6.88
C ILE A 40 -3.23 9.98 -8.03
N LYS A 41 -2.74 9.84 -9.27
CA LYS A 41 -3.58 9.66 -10.45
C LYS A 41 -3.75 8.16 -10.71
N THR A 42 -4.97 7.69 -10.85
CA THR A 42 -5.34 6.26 -10.87
C THR A 42 -4.84 5.44 -12.06
N ALA A 43 -4.27 6.05 -13.10
CA ALA A 43 -3.95 5.32 -14.34
C ALA A 43 -2.47 4.89 -14.50
N PHE A 44 -1.51 5.50 -13.79
CA PHE A 44 -0.08 5.23 -13.99
C PHE A 44 0.71 5.43 -12.70
N PHE A 45 0.71 4.41 -11.84
CA PHE A 45 1.37 4.49 -10.53
C PHE A 45 2.91 4.60 -10.57
N ASP A 46 3.58 4.13 -11.64
CA ASP A 46 5.02 3.94 -11.58
C ASP A 46 5.85 5.22 -11.80
N ASN A 47 5.34 6.22 -12.51
CA ASN A 47 6.11 7.41 -12.88
C ASN A 47 5.90 8.65 -11.98
N GLU A 48 4.93 8.62 -11.06
CA GLU A 48 4.60 9.75 -10.20
C GLU A 48 4.88 9.48 -8.71
N LEU A 49 5.29 8.26 -8.34
CA LEU A 49 5.57 7.93 -6.95
C LEU A 49 6.95 8.43 -6.54
N ASN A 50 6.99 9.33 -5.58
CA ASN A 50 8.24 9.67 -4.93
C ASN A 50 8.59 8.55 -3.93
N TYR A 51 9.34 7.57 -4.40
CA TYR A 51 9.74 6.42 -3.59
C TYR A 51 10.66 6.79 -2.43
N ASP A 52 11.51 7.80 -2.56
CA ASP A 52 12.40 8.23 -1.48
C ASP A 52 11.59 8.76 -0.29
N MET A 53 10.51 9.46 -0.58
CA MET A 53 9.58 9.93 0.45
C MET A 53 8.81 8.78 1.10
N LEU A 54 8.42 7.75 0.35
CA LEU A 54 7.78 6.56 0.92
C LEU A 54 8.77 5.74 1.75
N ASP A 55 10.01 5.57 1.28
CA ASP A 55 11.07 4.90 2.02
C ASP A 55 11.34 5.62 3.36
N TYR A 56 11.36 6.96 3.34
CA TYR A 56 11.48 7.76 4.55
C TYR A 56 10.25 7.62 5.46
N PHE A 57 9.04 7.68 4.92
CA PHE A 57 7.81 7.54 5.69
C PHE A 57 7.70 6.17 6.37
N PHE A 58 8.09 5.09 5.69
CA PHE A 58 8.09 3.71 6.19
C PHE A 58 9.34 3.33 7.00
N ARG A 59 10.22 4.29 7.33
CA ARG A 59 11.44 4.04 8.11
C ARG A 59 11.17 3.46 9.48
N ASP A 60 12.18 2.88 10.08
CA ASP A 60 12.18 2.62 11.53
C ASP A 60 12.25 3.95 12.29
N TRP A 61 11.09 4.46 12.69
CA TRP A 61 10.98 5.73 13.38
C TRP A 61 11.68 5.75 14.75
N ARG A 62 11.88 4.58 15.38
CA ARG A 62 12.52 4.48 16.70
C ARG A 62 14.02 4.76 16.63
N GLU A 63 14.65 4.34 15.53
CA GLU A 63 16.08 4.54 15.29
C GLU A 63 16.36 5.55 14.17
N ASN A 64 15.29 6.12 13.58
CA ASN A 64 15.36 7.02 12.44
C ASN A 64 16.20 6.44 11.29
N LYS A 65 16.00 5.14 11.01
CA LYS A 65 16.72 4.41 9.96
C LYS A 65 15.81 4.10 8.79
N THR A 66 16.28 4.45 7.60
CA THR A 66 15.62 4.14 6.32
C THR A 66 16.21 2.91 5.67
N ILE A 67 15.43 2.28 4.81
CA ILE A 67 15.85 1.28 3.82
C ILE A 67 15.07 1.53 2.54
N GLN A 68 15.59 1.10 1.42
CA GLN A 68 14.80 1.00 0.21
C GLN A 68 13.74 -0.09 0.40
N MET A 69 12.49 0.32 0.60
CA MET A 69 11.37 -0.60 0.75
C MET A 69 11.16 -1.41 -0.55
N ASP A 70 10.75 -2.65 -0.40
CA ASP A 70 10.36 -3.48 -1.54
C ASP A 70 9.24 -2.82 -2.34
N ARG A 71 9.45 -2.59 -3.63
CA ARG A 71 8.48 -1.88 -4.49
C ARG A 71 7.20 -2.69 -4.69
N GLY A 72 7.27 -4.00 -4.54
CA GLY A 72 6.12 -4.89 -4.58
C GLY A 72 5.18 -4.67 -3.39
N VAL A 73 5.71 -4.55 -2.16
CA VAL A 73 4.86 -4.29 -0.98
C VAL A 73 4.22 -2.90 -1.05
N ILE A 74 4.96 -1.89 -1.52
CA ILE A 74 4.40 -0.54 -1.73
C ILE A 74 3.27 -0.58 -2.75
N LYS A 75 3.47 -1.22 -3.91
CA LYS A 75 2.45 -1.37 -4.95
C LYS A 75 1.20 -2.10 -4.44
N ASN A 76 1.37 -3.18 -3.67
CA ASN A 76 0.24 -3.91 -3.08
C ASN A 76 -0.52 -3.04 -2.08
N PHE A 77 0.18 -2.32 -1.22
CA PHE A 77 -0.41 -1.35 -0.28
C PHE A 77 -1.24 -0.29 -1.00
N LEU A 78 -0.69 0.35 -2.03
CA LEU A 78 -1.38 1.38 -2.80
C LEU A 78 -2.60 0.84 -3.55
N LYS A 79 -2.53 -0.37 -4.14
CA LYS A 79 -3.69 -1.02 -4.78
C LYS A 79 -4.82 -1.31 -3.78
N ILE A 80 -4.48 -1.75 -2.58
CA ILE A 80 -5.46 -1.96 -1.51
C ILE A 80 -6.14 -0.64 -1.15
N CYS A 81 -5.35 0.42 -0.97
CA CYS A 81 -5.87 1.76 -0.70
C CYS A 81 -6.78 2.27 -1.82
N GLU A 82 -6.42 2.08 -3.08
CA GLU A 82 -7.22 2.47 -4.24
C GLU A 82 -8.59 1.78 -4.24
N VAL A 83 -8.63 0.47 -4.00
CA VAL A 83 -9.88 -0.29 -3.95
C VAL A 83 -10.75 0.15 -2.78
N LEU A 84 -10.16 0.42 -1.61
CA LEU A 84 -10.87 0.88 -0.41
C LEU A 84 -11.34 2.33 -0.51
N LEU A 85 -10.68 3.15 -1.32
CA LEU A 85 -11.13 4.51 -1.62
C LEU A 85 -12.50 4.50 -2.32
N GLY A 86 -12.71 3.61 -3.30
CA GLY A 86 -13.97 3.50 -4.05
C GLY A 86 -14.34 4.78 -4.79
N SER A 87 -15.43 5.42 -4.36
CA SER A 87 -15.90 6.71 -4.89
C SER A 87 -15.42 7.92 -4.10
N ASP A 88 -14.79 7.73 -2.95
CA ASP A 88 -14.31 8.81 -2.10
C ASP A 88 -13.17 9.58 -2.78
N ARG A 89 -12.93 10.81 -2.33
CA ARG A 89 -11.83 11.63 -2.84
C ARG A 89 -10.55 11.49 -2.02
N GLU A 90 -10.71 11.04 -0.78
CA GLU A 90 -9.63 10.95 0.20
C GLU A 90 -9.72 9.65 0.98
N LEU A 91 -8.59 9.06 1.28
CA LEU A 91 -8.47 7.91 2.16
C LEU A 91 -7.44 8.21 3.25
N GLU A 92 -7.83 8.03 4.49
CA GLU A 92 -6.94 8.16 5.64
C GLU A 92 -6.43 6.79 6.09
N VAL A 93 -5.10 6.67 6.20
CA VAL A 93 -4.44 5.42 6.56
C VAL A 93 -3.48 5.64 7.70
N ASP A 94 -3.68 4.92 8.79
CA ASP A 94 -2.73 4.85 9.90
C ASP A 94 -1.74 3.70 9.63
N VAL A 95 -0.46 4.03 9.47
CA VAL A 95 0.63 3.06 9.36
C VAL A 95 1.24 2.84 10.74
N THR A 96 1.26 1.59 11.18
CA THR A 96 1.81 1.21 12.50
C THR A 96 3.25 0.75 12.40
N SER A 97 3.67 0.17 11.26
CA SER A 97 5.05 -0.27 11.03
C SER A 97 5.35 -0.42 9.54
N GLY A 98 6.52 0.05 9.14
CA GLY A 98 7.18 -0.29 7.88
C GLY A 98 8.46 -1.06 8.15
N TYR A 99 9.62 -0.49 7.79
CA TYR A 99 10.93 -1.05 8.10
C TYR A 99 11.17 -1.11 9.62
N ARG A 100 11.87 -2.16 10.05
CA ARG A 100 12.40 -2.31 11.42
C ARG A 100 13.86 -2.73 11.36
N THR A 101 14.70 -2.04 12.12
CA THR A 101 16.07 -2.50 12.35
C THR A 101 16.07 -3.78 13.19
N GLN A 102 17.19 -4.49 13.18
CA GLN A 102 17.37 -5.66 14.05
C GLN A 102 17.17 -5.31 15.53
N THR A 103 17.72 -4.18 15.96
CA THR A 103 17.59 -3.67 17.33
C THR A 103 16.12 -3.46 17.73
N THR A 104 15.36 -2.76 16.86
CA THR A 104 13.93 -2.55 17.09
C THR A 104 13.17 -3.86 17.15
N ASN A 105 13.43 -4.78 16.21
CA ASN A 105 12.74 -6.06 16.18
C ASN A 105 13.04 -6.90 17.42
N GLU A 106 14.26 -6.91 17.92
CA GLU A 106 14.64 -7.60 19.16
C GLU A 106 13.98 -7.00 20.40
N LYS A 107 13.94 -5.66 20.49
CA LYS A 107 13.20 -4.98 21.57
C LYS A 107 11.72 -5.37 21.58
N LEU A 108 11.08 -5.39 20.41
CA LEU A 108 9.68 -5.79 20.28
C LEU A 108 9.47 -7.26 20.66
N ARG A 109 10.40 -8.16 20.29
CA ARG A 109 10.33 -9.59 20.61
C ARG A 109 10.45 -9.86 22.11
N ARG A 110 11.27 -9.10 22.84
CA ARG A 110 11.37 -9.23 24.32
C ARG A 110 10.03 -8.98 25.00
N ASN A 111 9.23 -8.09 24.45
CA ASN A 111 7.93 -7.70 25.00
C ASN A 111 6.74 -8.47 24.40
N ASN A 112 6.94 -9.13 23.26
CA ASN A 112 5.88 -9.85 22.56
C ASN A 112 6.45 -11.04 21.78
N SER A 113 6.20 -12.25 22.28
CA SER A 113 6.66 -13.50 21.66
C SER A 113 6.07 -13.77 20.26
N LYS A 114 4.97 -13.08 19.89
CA LYS A 114 4.37 -13.18 18.55
C LYS A 114 5.18 -12.45 17.47
N VAL A 115 6.15 -11.61 17.84
CA VAL A 115 7.03 -10.94 16.86
C VAL A 115 8.05 -11.94 16.31
N ALA A 116 8.01 -12.17 15.01
CA ALA A 116 8.89 -13.13 14.34
C ALA A 116 10.37 -12.70 14.42
N LYS A 117 11.28 -13.69 14.62
CA LYS A 117 12.73 -13.44 14.56
C LYS A 117 13.15 -12.98 13.17
N ASN A 118 12.71 -13.69 12.15
CA ASN A 118 13.00 -13.37 10.73
C ASN A 118 11.80 -12.65 10.11
N SER A 119 11.53 -11.44 10.60
CA SER A 119 10.40 -10.64 10.15
C SER A 119 10.67 -10.01 8.78
N MET A 120 9.66 -9.95 7.91
CA MET A 120 9.75 -9.25 6.63
C MET A 120 9.94 -7.74 6.78
N HIS A 121 9.62 -7.18 7.95
CA HIS A 121 9.94 -5.79 8.27
C HIS A 121 11.44 -5.50 8.33
N LEU A 122 12.28 -6.49 8.70
CA LEU A 122 13.74 -6.34 8.77
C LEU A 122 14.40 -6.05 7.42
N VAL A 123 13.75 -6.44 6.34
CA VAL A 123 14.26 -6.29 4.97
C VAL A 123 13.37 -5.36 4.12
N GLY A 124 12.53 -4.52 4.77
CA GLY A 124 11.69 -3.55 4.10
C GLY A 124 10.60 -4.17 3.21
N ARG A 125 10.16 -5.40 3.50
CA ARG A 125 9.21 -6.15 2.67
C ARG A 125 7.82 -6.30 3.31
N ALA A 126 7.53 -5.55 4.36
CA ALA A 126 6.25 -5.62 5.07
C ALA A 126 5.75 -4.23 5.47
N ILE A 127 4.42 -4.08 5.53
CA ILE A 127 3.71 -2.90 6.02
C ILE A 127 2.56 -3.36 6.91
N ASP A 128 2.46 -2.75 8.11
CA ASP A 128 1.35 -2.89 9.04
C ASP A 128 0.52 -1.60 9.01
N PHE A 129 -0.78 -1.68 8.73
CA PHE A 129 -1.63 -0.50 8.58
C PHE A 129 -3.10 -0.80 8.85
N LYS A 130 -3.86 0.26 9.10
CA LYS A 130 -5.33 0.26 9.06
C LYS A 130 -5.83 1.44 8.24
N VAL A 131 -7.03 1.33 7.71
CA VAL A 131 -7.70 2.41 7.00
C VAL A 131 -8.78 2.97 7.92
N ARG A 132 -8.74 4.29 8.16
CA ARG A 132 -9.75 4.97 8.97
C ARG A 132 -11.09 4.91 8.26
N ASN A 133 -12.15 4.83 9.04
CA ASN A 133 -13.52 4.73 8.51
C ASN A 133 -13.79 3.49 7.64
N ARG A 134 -12.95 2.44 7.79
CA ARG A 134 -13.17 1.10 7.23
C ARG A 134 -12.97 0.05 8.31
N SER A 135 -13.83 -0.95 8.34
CA SER A 135 -13.66 -2.06 9.27
C SER A 135 -12.47 -2.95 8.90
N ILE A 136 -11.93 -3.65 9.89
CA ILE A 136 -10.82 -4.62 9.64
C ILE A 136 -11.27 -5.74 8.70
N GLU A 137 -12.53 -6.18 8.78
CA GLU A 137 -13.09 -7.19 7.88
C GLU A 137 -13.14 -6.72 6.43
N ASN A 138 -13.48 -5.44 6.21
CA ASN A 138 -13.48 -4.87 4.85
C ASN A 138 -12.05 -4.76 4.32
N LEU A 139 -11.12 -4.29 5.13
CA LEU A 139 -9.69 -4.23 4.79
C LEU A 139 -9.12 -5.64 4.53
N GLU A 140 -9.43 -6.64 5.39
CA GLU A 140 -9.06 -8.05 5.18
C GLU A 140 -9.57 -8.58 3.84
N LYS A 141 -10.85 -8.35 3.53
CA LYS A 141 -11.48 -8.81 2.28
C LYS A 141 -10.75 -8.31 1.03
N VAL A 142 -10.37 -7.04 1.03
CA VAL A 142 -9.63 -6.43 -0.08
C VAL A 142 -8.18 -6.91 -0.11
N ALA A 143 -7.49 -6.87 1.04
CA ALA A 143 -6.10 -7.30 1.16
C ALA A 143 -5.91 -8.77 0.76
N LYS A 144 -6.85 -9.65 1.11
CA LYS A 144 -6.82 -11.08 0.73
C LYS A 144 -6.79 -11.31 -0.78
N LYS A 145 -7.43 -10.44 -1.55
CA LYS A 145 -7.47 -10.53 -3.02
C LYS A 145 -6.21 -9.98 -3.69
N LEU A 146 -5.56 -9.00 -3.06
CA LEU A 146 -4.50 -8.20 -3.67
C LEU A 146 -3.10 -8.50 -3.11
N THR A 147 -2.99 -9.23 -1.99
CA THR A 147 -1.68 -9.57 -1.40
C THR A 147 -1.26 -10.97 -1.82
N PRO A 148 -0.26 -11.14 -2.71
CA PRO A 148 0.23 -12.45 -3.12
C PRO A 148 1.06 -13.13 -2.03
N GLY A 149 1.72 -12.37 -1.17
CA GLY A 149 2.57 -12.84 -0.08
C GLY A 149 1.84 -13.11 1.22
N GLY A 150 2.45 -12.72 2.34
CA GLY A 150 1.87 -12.87 3.67
C GLY A 150 0.75 -11.85 3.94
N LEU A 151 -0.32 -12.30 4.58
CA LEU A 151 -1.39 -11.46 5.13
C LEU A 151 -1.72 -11.90 6.54
N GLY A 152 -1.48 -11.03 7.50
CA GLY A 152 -1.86 -11.18 8.91
C GLY A 152 -3.00 -10.22 9.25
N VAL A 153 -4.01 -10.71 9.96
CA VAL A 153 -5.15 -9.91 10.42
C VAL A 153 -5.13 -9.84 11.92
N TYR A 154 -5.05 -8.63 12.44
CA TYR A 154 -5.05 -8.31 13.86
C TYR A 154 -6.31 -7.50 14.20
N SER A 155 -6.64 -7.38 15.48
CA SER A 155 -7.83 -6.64 15.91
C SER A 155 -7.82 -5.15 15.49
N GLY A 156 -6.65 -4.54 15.32
CA GLY A 156 -6.51 -3.11 15.05
C GLY A 156 -5.82 -2.75 13.73
N PHE A 157 -5.28 -3.71 12.98
CA PHE A 157 -4.56 -3.47 11.73
C PHE A 157 -4.41 -4.75 10.91
N VAL A 158 -3.95 -4.63 9.68
CA VAL A 158 -3.49 -5.77 8.88
C VAL A 158 -1.99 -5.64 8.59
N HIS A 159 -1.35 -6.79 8.49
CA HIS A 159 0.00 -6.96 7.98
C HIS A 159 -0.04 -7.47 6.55
N ILE A 160 0.72 -6.85 5.66
CA ILE A 160 0.98 -7.37 4.32
C ILE A 160 2.48 -7.49 4.08
N ASP A 161 2.89 -8.50 3.32
CA ASP A 161 4.29 -8.63 2.90
C ASP A 161 4.45 -9.30 1.52
N THR A 162 5.67 -9.26 0.98
CA THR A 162 6.06 -9.91 -0.29
C THR A 162 6.86 -11.20 -0.08
N GLY A 163 6.75 -11.82 1.10
CA GLY A 163 7.30 -13.15 1.37
C GLY A 163 6.45 -14.27 0.75
N PRO A 164 6.70 -15.53 1.17
CA PRO A 164 5.87 -16.66 0.75
C PRO A 164 4.39 -16.46 1.12
N HIS A 165 3.50 -17.01 0.29
CA HIS A 165 2.06 -16.95 0.54
C HIS A 165 1.71 -17.60 1.88
N ARG A 166 1.12 -16.82 2.80
CA ARG A 166 0.62 -17.29 4.09
C ARG A 166 -0.49 -16.38 4.63
N ARG A 167 -1.36 -16.96 5.42
CA ARG A 167 -2.52 -16.26 6.03
C ARG A 167 -2.63 -16.63 7.49
N TRP A 168 -2.85 -15.63 8.38
CA TRP A 168 -3.06 -15.87 9.81
C TRP A 168 -3.95 -14.78 10.43
N LYS A 169 -4.52 -15.11 11.58
CA LYS A 169 -5.24 -14.17 12.47
C LYS A 169 -4.60 -14.22 13.86
N ALA A 170 -4.50 -13.04 14.55
CA ALA A 170 -3.86 -12.92 15.86
C ALA A 170 -4.56 -11.89 16.75
#